data_dfff45417e02c2dc74a1550742a923a0
#
_entry.id   dfff45417e02c2dc74a1550742a923a0
#
_cell.length_a   1.000
_cell.length_b   1.000
_cell.length_c   1.000
_cell.angle_alpha   90.00
_cell.angle_beta   90.00
_cell.angle_gamma   90.00
#
_symmetry.space_group_name_H-M   'P 1'
#
loop_
_entity.id
_entity.type
_entity.pdbx_description
1 polymer ?
#
loop_
_entity_poly.entity_id
_entity_poly.type
_entity_poly.pdbx_seq_one_letter_code
_entity_poly.pdbx_strand_id
1 'polypeptide(L)'
;MKTRLYVYTGTGNSLWIARQLALGLKEAIIEFMPNLSRDFMVEANQVGIIFPVHIWGLPNHVIQFIKQLQVKPGTYLFALAVNAGQVAAKLL
;
A
#
# COMPACT_ATOMS: atom_id res chain seq x y z
N MET A 1 8.87 -10.51 -11.62
CA MET A 1 9.03 -9.76 -10.37
C MET A 1 7.68 -9.70 -9.66
N LYS A 2 7.63 -10.22 -8.44
CA LYS A 2 6.39 -10.26 -7.67
C LYS A 2 6.14 -8.93 -6.98
N THR A 3 4.90 -8.45 -7.08
CA THR A 3 4.48 -7.20 -6.45
C THR A 3 3.23 -7.42 -5.62
N ARG A 4 3.24 -6.96 -4.38
CA ARG A 4 2.09 -6.95 -3.48
C ARG A 4 1.64 -5.52 -3.27
N LEU A 5 0.37 -5.27 -3.53
CA LEU A 5 -0.23 -3.95 -3.32
C LEU A 5 -1.28 -4.05 -2.21
N TYR A 6 -1.03 -3.34 -1.13
CA TYR A 6 -1.96 -3.30 0.01
C TYR A 6 -2.73 -2.01 -0.03
N VAL A 7 -4.05 -2.13 -0.04
CA VAL A 7 -4.96 -1.00 -0.23
C VAL A 7 -5.80 -0.79 1.01
N TYR A 8 -5.81 0.43 1.50
CA TYR A 8 -6.77 0.87 2.52
C TYR A 8 -7.91 1.58 1.80
N THR A 9 -9.11 1.03 1.89
CA THR A 9 -10.25 1.54 1.13
C THR A 9 -11.23 2.27 2.02
N GLY A 10 -10.95 3.52 2.31
CA GLY A 10 -11.96 4.41 2.86
C GLY A 10 -12.89 4.91 1.77
N THR A 11 -12.37 5.03 0.55
CA THR A 11 -13.11 5.43 -0.65
C THR A 11 -12.68 4.54 -1.80
N GLY A 12 -13.45 4.46 -2.86
CA GLY A 12 -13.12 3.61 -4.01
C GLY A 12 -11.90 4.04 -4.82
N ASN A 13 -11.39 5.26 -4.61
CA ASN A 13 -10.29 5.79 -5.40
C ASN A 13 -8.97 5.03 -5.21
N SER A 14 -8.67 4.63 -3.98
CA SER A 14 -7.44 3.88 -3.71
C SER A 14 -7.43 2.55 -4.44
N LEU A 15 -8.56 1.84 -4.46
CA LEU A 15 -8.65 0.57 -5.17
C LEU A 15 -8.53 0.77 -6.67
N TRP A 16 -9.16 1.82 -7.22
CA TRP A 16 -9.05 2.10 -8.65
C TRP A 16 -7.60 2.35 -9.06
N ILE A 17 -6.88 3.15 -8.27
CA ILE A 17 -5.47 3.45 -8.53
C ILE A 17 -4.63 2.18 -8.43
N ALA A 18 -4.90 1.33 -7.44
CA ALA A 18 -4.18 0.06 -7.30
C ALA A 18 -4.38 -0.83 -8.53
N ARG A 19 -5.61 -0.88 -9.07
CA ARG A 19 -5.89 -1.65 -10.27
C ARG A 19 -5.17 -1.10 -11.49
N GLN A 20 -5.12 0.23 -11.64
CA GLN A 20 -4.38 0.85 -12.75
C GLN A 20 -2.89 0.56 -12.64
N LEU A 21 -2.35 0.63 -11.44
CA LEU A 21 -0.95 0.32 -11.21
C LEU A 21 -0.64 -1.14 -11.51
N ALA A 22 -1.53 -2.05 -11.10
CA ALA A 22 -1.35 -3.48 -11.33
C ALA A 22 -1.34 -3.84 -12.81
N LEU A 23 -2.06 -3.10 -13.65
CA LEU A 23 -2.06 -3.34 -15.09
C LEU A 23 -0.68 -3.11 -15.72
N GLY A 24 0.12 -2.22 -15.14
CA GLY A 24 1.46 -1.94 -15.64
C GLY A 24 2.55 -2.81 -15.00
N LEU A 25 2.19 -3.65 -14.04
CA LEU A 25 3.14 -4.50 -13.32
C LEU A 25 2.85 -5.96 -13.62
N LYS A 26 3.91 -6.75 -13.76
CA LYS A 26 3.77 -8.21 -13.92
C LYS A 26 3.62 -8.83 -12.53
N GLU A 27 2.79 -9.86 -12.42
CA GLU A 27 2.62 -10.64 -11.19
C GLU A 27 2.22 -9.76 -9.99
N ALA A 28 1.37 -8.77 -10.21
CA ALA A 28 0.90 -7.91 -9.13
C ALA A 28 -0.35 -8.50 -8.49
N ILE A 29 -0.36 -8.55 -7.17
CA ILE A 29 -1.51 -9.01 -6.39
C ILE A 29 -2.00 -7.84 -5.55
N ILE A 30 -3.29 -7.57 -5.60
CA ILE A 30 -3.93 -6.52 -4.82
C ILE A 30 -4.64 -7.17 -3.64
N GLU A 31 -4.34 -6.70 -2.43
CA GLU A 31 -5.00 -7.16 -1.22
C GLU A 31 -5.46 -5.96 -0.40
N PHE A 32 -6.58 -6.13 0.30
CA PHE A 32 -6.99 -5.12 1.27
C PHE A 32 -6.04 -5.17 2.46
N MET A 33 -5.77 -3.99 3.02
CA MET A 33 -4.85 -3.86 4.14
C MET A 33 -5.45 -4.54 5.38
N PRO A 34 -4.81 -5.60 5.91
CA PRO A 34 -5.35 -6.29 7.08
C PRO A 34 -5.11 -5.52 8.37
N ASN A 35 -5.90 -5.83 9.40
CA ASN A 35 -5.63 -5.38 10.75
C ASN A 35 -4.57 -6.28 11.36
N LEU A 36 -3.45 -5.68 11.75
CA LEU A 36 -2.33 -6.43 12.30
C LEU A 36 -2.21 -6.19 13.80
N SER A 37 -2.15 -7.29 14.55
CA SER A 37 -1.89 -7.26 16.00
C SER A 37 -0.44 -7.64 16.32
N ARG A 38 0.31 -8.05 15.33
CA ARG A 38 1.72 -8.45 15.48
C ARG A 38 2.43 -8.25 14.15
N ASP A 39 3.75 -8.44 14.16
CA ASP A 39 4.56 -8.27 12.96
C ASP A 39 4.08 -9.19 11.84
N PHE A 40 4.13 -8.67 10.64
CA PHE A 40 3.61 -9.33 9.44
C PHE A 40 4.68 -9.27 8.36
N MET A 41 5.19 -10.45 7.98
CA MET A 41 6.24 -10.56 6.97
C MET A 41 5.64 -10.77 5.60
N VAL A 42 6.07 -9.96 4.63
CA VAL A 42 5.65 -10.08 3.23
C VAL A 42 6.83 -10.49 2.37
N GLU A 43 6.65 -11.56 1.60
CA GLU A 43 7.66 -12.03 0.66
C GLU A 43 7.26 -11.59 -0.75
N ALA A 44 7.92 -10.56 -1.25
CA ALA A 44 7.72 -10.05 -2.59
C ALA A 44 8.94 -9.25 -3.00
N ASN A 45 9.07 -8.99 -4.29
CA ASN A 45 10.15 -8.13 -4.79
C ASN A 45 9.82 -6.66 -4.57
N GLN A 46 8.53 -6.32 -4.68
CA GLN A 46 8.04 -4.96 -4.47
C GLN A 46 6.79 -5.00 -3.59
N VAL A 47 6.67 -4.04 -2.70
CA VAL A 47 5.49 -3.89 -1.86
C VAL A 47 5.04 -2.44 -1.97
N GLY A 48 3.79 -2.24 -2.37
CA GLY A 48 3.18 -0.93 -2.44
C GLY A 48 2.06 -0.79 -1.43
N ILE A 49 1.96 0.36 -0.80
CA ILE A 49 0.91 0.69 0.16
C ILE A 49 0.14 1.86 -0.42
N ILE A 50 -1.17 1.69 -0.60
CA ILE A 50 -2.02 2.70 -1.23
C ILE A 50 -3.12 3.08 -0.24
N PHE A 51 -3.22 4.35 0.08
CA PHE A 51 -4.13 4.82 1.12
C PHE A 51 -4.59 6.24 0.85
N PRO A 52 -5.78 6.63 1.36
CA PRO A 52 -6.24 8.01 1.28
C PRO A 52 -5.55 8.84 2.36
N VAL A 53 -5.28 10.10 2.04
CA VAL A 53 -4.73 11.08 2.99
C VAL A 53 -5.83 12.08 3.29
N HIS A 54 -6.03 12.32 4.58
CA HIS A 54 -6.99 13.32 5.06
C HIS A 54 -6.25 14.54 5.59
N ILE A 55 -6.97 15.63 5.78
CA ILE A 55 -6.43 16.87 6.34
C ILE A 55 -5.75 16.60 7.70
N TRP A 56 -6.27 15.62 8.44
CA TRP A 56 -5.79 15.27 9.78
C TRP A 56 -4.66 14.24 9.78
N GLY A 57 -4.17 13.84 8.62
CA GLY A 57 -3.07 12.89 8.50
C GLY A 57 -3.51 11.51 8.04
N LEU A 58 -2.70 10.49 8.35
CA LEU A 58 -2.96 9.12 7.92
C LEU A 58 -4.00 8.45 8.81
N PRO A 59 -4.85 7.57 8.24
CA PRO A 59 -5.70 6.72 9.07
C PRO A 59 -4.89 5.87 10.04
N ASN A 60 -5.41 5.64 11.23
CA ASN A 60 -4.71 4.83 12.24
C ASN A 60 -4.43 3.41 11.74
N HIS A 61 -5.33 2.85 10.97
CA HIS A 61 -5.15 1.51 10.39
C HIS A 61 -3.89 1.46 9.53
N VAL A 62 -3.66 2.49 8.73
CA VAL A 62 -2.48 2.57 7.85
C VAL A 62 -1.21 2.69 8.68
N ILE A 63 -1.23 3.54 9.70
CA ILE A 63 -0.08 3.71 10.59
C ILE A 63 0.27 2.38 11.26
N GLN A 64 -0.74 1.68 11.78
CA GLN A 64 -0.53 0.40 12.44
C GLN A 64 0.02 -0.64 11.48
N PHE A 65 -0.50 -0.67 10.25
CA PHE A 65 -0.02 -1.59 9.23
C PHE A 65 1.46 -1.35 8.92
N ILE A 66 1.84 -0.09 8.73
CA ILE A 66 3.23 0.27 8.42
C ILE A 66 4.17 -0.16 9.56
N LYS A 67 3.73 0.03 10.80
CA LYS A 67 4.54 -0.33 11.97
C LYS A 67 4.78 -1.84 12.06
N GLN A 68 3.81 -2.64 11.68
CA GLN A 68 3.89 -4.10 11.81
C GLN A 68 4.43 -4.77 10.55
N LEU A 69 4.46 -4.05 9.42
CA LEU A 69 4.90 -4.63 8.16
C LEU A 69 6.41 -4.87 8.17
N GLN A 70 6.80 -6.08 7.80
CA GLN A 70 8.20 -6.44 7.61
C GLN A 70 8.39 -7.00 6.22
N VAL A 71 9.47 -6.61 5.57
CA VAL A 71 9.81 -7.08 4.23
C VAL A 71 11.22 -7.64 4.23
N LYS A 72 11.53 -8.49 3.26
CA LYS A 72 12.86 -9.04 3.11
C LYS A 72 13.86 -7.95 2.69
N PRO A 73 15.14 -8.08 3.09
CA PRO A 73 16.17 -7.19 2.57
C PRO A 73 16.17 -7.19 1.04
N GLY A 74 16.28 -6.02 0.45
CA GLY A 74 16.25 -5.88 -1.00
C GLY A 74 14.87 -5.67 -1.60
N THR A 75 13.81 -5.76 -0.80
CA THR A 75 12.46 -5.47 -1.26
C THR A 75 12.30 -3.97 -1.50
N TYR A 76 11.76 -3.62 -2.65
CA TYR A 76 11.43 -2.24 -2.97
C TYR A 76 10.08 -1.89 -2.33
N LEU A 77 10.09 -0.89 -1.45
CA LEU A 77 8.89 -0.49 -0.71
C LEU A 77 8.49 0.93 -1.09
N PHE A 78 7.23 1.12 -1.48
CA PHE A 78 6.74 2.44 -1.86
C PHE A 78 5.34 2.67 -1.32
N ALA A 79 4.95 3.93 -1.26
CA ALA A 79 3.63 4.33 -0.79
C ALA A 79 3.02 5.34 -1.75
N LEU A 80 1.73 5.19 -2.00
CA LEU A 80 0.95 6.13 -2.80
C LEU A 80 -0.14 6.73 -1.92
N ALA A 81 -0.07 8.02 -1.72
CA ALA A 81 -1.07 8.77 -0.98
C ALA A 81 -2.07 9.38 -1.97
N VAL A 82 -3.34 9.11 -1.76
CA VAL A 82 -4.42 9.57 -2.64
C VAL A 82 -5.21 10.66 -1.92
N ASN A 83 -5.28 11.85 -2.51
CA ASN A 83 -6.01 12.96 -1.92
C ASN A 83 -6.81 13.67 -3.00
N ALA A 84 -8.15 13.68 -2.86
CA ALA A 84 -9.07 14.40 -3.73
C ALA A 84 -8.77 14.18 -5.23
N GLY A 85 -8.44 12.93 -5.60
CA GLY A 85 -8.12 12.59 -6.99
C GLY A 85 -6.69 12.83 -7.40
N GLN A 86 -5.86 13.40 -6.53
CA GLN A 86 -4.44 13.57 -6.77
C GLN A 86 -3.66 12.44 -6.12
N VAL A 87 -2.52 12.10 -6.70
CA VAL A 87 -1.66 11.04 -6.19
C VAL A 87 -0.28 11.60 -5.91
N ALA A 88 0.23 11.32 -4.71
CA ALA A 88 1.60 11.60 -4.35
C ALA A 88 2.29 10.28 -4.02
N ALA A 89 3.46 10.06 -4.58
CA ALA A 89 4.22 8.84 -4.38
C ALA A 89 5.45 9.13 -3.54
N LYS A 90 5.79 8.18 -2.66
CA LYS A 90 6.98 8.29 -1.83
C LYS A 90 7.67 6.94 -1.74
N LEU A 91 8.98 6.96 -1.90
CA LEU A 91 9.83 5.80 -1.68
C LEU A 91 10.11 5.70 -0.18
N LEU A 92 9.80 4.57 0.37
CA LEU A 92 9.99 4.31 1.81
C LEU A 92 11.29 3.59 2.10
#